data_7fa59d279e388407407df15a5a05347a
#
_entry.id   7fa59d279e388407407df15a5a05347a
#
_cell.length_a   1.000
_cell.length_b   1.000
_cell.length_c   1.000
_cell.angle_alpha   90.00
_cell.angle_beta   90.00
_cell.angle_gamma   90.00
#
_symmetry.space_group_name_H-M   'P 1'
#
loop_
_entity.id
_entity.type
_entity.pdbx_description
1 polymer ?
#
loop_
_entity_poly.entity_id
_entity_poly.type
_entity_poly.pdbx_seq_one_letter_code
_entity_poly.pdbx_strand_id
1 'polypeptide(L)'
;MKKLELIIGGIDTIQVIGKVDLVIKDISKNSNNVDTNYLFVAIEGNEHDGHSYIQNAIDKGASSILCQKLPKSLVKNITYIKVKSSRKSYAKICCNFFGNPSKKLKLIGVTGTNGKTTTVSLSHDLILNMGYKSGLISTNTIKINNEEYETSLTTPDSYDTNLYLRKMVDLEIDFCFMEVSSHSIDQERINSLEFFLCVFTNITHDHLIYHGNFRSYLNTKKRLFDRLKKNQKSLVNIDDKNGIYMTQNTASKTYTMSMKKPADFTLRVLENTINGMKLKINNTEIQTSIIGNFNAYNLLAVFSIAKLLNLNEKNIYRSITLLKPPSGRFEIISSKNITAIVDYAHTPDALLNVLSTINQVNINKSKVITVIGCGGGRDMKKRKKMGLIAVNHSSFSVFTSDNPRDENPEKIIDDMISGIDTIQLKKVFIELDREIAIKLALSMIDEKCIVLIAGKGHENYQIIKSKKIEFNDSHVVKKSLKIAV
;
A
#
# COMPACT_ATOMS: atom_id res chain seq x y z
N MET A 1 -10.06 19.84 21.46
CA MET A 1 -10.88 19.39 22.61
C MET A 1 -12.32 19.20 22.18
N LYS A 2 -12.99 18.13 22.61
CA LYS A 2 -14.39 17.85 22.29
C LYS A 2 -15.11 17.21 23.48
N LYS A 3 -16.42 17.42 23.60
CA LYS A 3 -17.24 16.74 24.60
C LYS A 3 -17.30 15.24 24.34
N LEU A 4 -17.18 14.43 25.40
CA LEU A 4 -17.17 12.96 25.29
C LEU A 4 -18.46 12.43 24.63
N GLU A 5 -19.62 12.99 24.96
CA GLU A 5 -20.92 12.64 24.36
C GLU A 5 -20.91 12.69 22.83
N LEU A 6 -20.24 13.73 22.23
CA LEU A 6 -20.11 13.88 20.78
C LEU A 6 -19.13 12.87 20.18
N ILE A 7 -18.08 12.51 20.95
CA ILE A 7 -17.05 11.55 20.53
C ILE A 7 -17.65 10.14 20.46
N ILE A 8 -18.42 9.72 21.47
CA ILE A 8 -19.03 8.41 21.55
C ILE A 8 -20.34 8.27 20.78
N GLY A 9 -20.79 9.33 20.13
CA GLY A 9 -22.02 9.31 19.34
C GLY A 9 -22.04 8.25 18.24
N GLY A 10 -23.05 7.38 18.24
CA GLY A 10 -23.26 6.34 17.21
C GLY A 10 -22.30 5.14 17.28
N ILE A 11 -21.69 4.87 18.44
CA ILE A 11 -21.04 3.58 18.74
C ILE A 11 -22.01 2.60 19.39
N ASP A 12 -21.76 1.30 19.25
CA ASP A 12 -22.55 0.23 19.87
C ASP A 12 -22.22 0.11 21.38
N THR A 13 -22.74 1.06 22.17
CA THR A 13 -22.51 1.11 23.62
C THR A 13 -23.38 0.06 24.34
N ILE A 14 -22.78 -0.73 25.22
CA ILE A 14 -23.48 -1.68 26.10
C ILE A 14 -23.83 -0.99 27.42
N GLN A 15 -22.88 -0.23 28.00
CA GLN A 15 -23.05 0.40 29.30
C GLN A 15 -22.13 1.62 29.39
N VAL A 16 -22.60 2.66 30.08
CA VAL A 16 -21.78 3.81 30.48
C VAL A 16 -21.85 3.97 31.98
N ILE A 17 -20.70 4.08 32.64
CA ILE A 17 -20.58 4.30 34.08
C ILE A 17 -19.78 5.60 34.27
N GLY A 18 -20.36 6.60 34.91
CA GLY A 18 -19.75 7.91 35.11
C GLY A 18 -20.41 9.01 34.27
N LYS A 19 -19.77 10.18 34.23
CA LYS A 19 -20.31 11.39 33.56
C LYS A 19 -19.87 11.42 32.08
N VAL A 20 -20.79 11.75 31.18
CA VAL A 20 -20.48 11.93 29.75
C VAL A 20 -20.25 13.40 29.37
N ASP A 21 -20.60 14.34 30.24
CA ASP A 21 -20.34 15.77 30.05
C ASP A 21 -18.91 16.12 30.46
N LEU A 22 -17.94 15.51 29.78
CA LEU A 22 -16.51 15.71 29.98
C LEU A 22 -15.90 16.24 28.69
N VAL A 23 -14.89 17.09 28.83
CA VAL A 23 -14.10 17.59 27.70
C VAL A 23 -12.86 16.71 27.53
N ILE A 24 -12.76 16.03 26.41
CA ILE A 24 -11.64 15.18 26.02
C ILE A 24 -10.63 15.99 25.24
N LYS A 25 -9.38 15.95 25.72
CA LYS A 25 -8.24 16.63 25.06
C LYS A 25 -7.78 15.84 23.84
N ASP A 26 -7.66 14.50 23.97
CA ASP A 26 -7.24 13.60 22.91
C ASP A 26 -7.63 12.15 23.17
N ILE A 27 -7.35 11.26 22.21
CA ILE A 27 -7.67 9.83 22.24
C ILE A 27 -6.38 9.01 22.09
N SER A 28 -6.19 8.00 22.91
CA SER A 28 -5.06 7.07 22.79
C SER A 28 -5.47 5.61 23.00
N LYS A 29 -4.88 4.71 22.21
CA LYS A 29 -4.89 3.25 22.43
C LYS A 29 -3.60 2.73 23.09
N ASN A 30 -2.61 3.61 23.24
CA ASN A 30 -1.35 3.30 23.91
C ASN A 30 -1.32 4.03 25.26
N SER A 31 -1.31 3.27 26.37
CA SER A 31 -1.30 3.85 27.71
C SER A 31 -0.06 4.70 27.98
N ASN A 32 1.03 4.48 27.26
CA ASN A 32 2.24 5.30 27.40
C ASN A 32 2.08 6.73 26.84
N ASN A 33 1.16 6.91 25.90
CA ASN A 33 0.88 8.19 25.25
C ASN A 33 -0.37 8.88 25.82
N VAL A 34 -0.85 8.45 26.99
CA VAL A 34 -1.98 9.07 27.68
C VAL A 34 -1.50 10.24 28.51
N ASP A 35 -2.29 11.30 28.56
CA ASP A 35 -2.13 12.50 29.38
C ASP A 35 -3.50 12.89 29.99
N THR A 36 -3.52 13.96 30.77
CA THR A 36 -4.72 14.48 31.47
C THR A 36 -5.87 14.74 30.49
N ASN A 37 -7.07 14.29 30.89
CA ASN A 37 -8.31 14.41 30.10
C ASN A 37 -8.29 13.65 28.74
N TYR A 38 -7.52 12.57 28.64
CA TYR A 38 -7.57 11.68 27.50
C TYR A 38 -8.70 10.64 27.61
N LEU A 39 -9.18 10.19 26.46
CA LEU A 39 -9.96 8.97 26.32
C LEU A 39 -9.00 7.83 25.95
N PHE A 40 -8.79 6.90 26.89
CA PHE A 40 -8.03 5.68 26.60
C PHE A 40 -8.94 4.60 26.02
N VAL A 41 -8.49 3.93 24.95
CA VAL A 41 -9.22 2.84 24.29
C VAL A 41 -8.48 1.53 24.47
N ALA A 42 -9.02 0.65 25.32
CA ALA A 42 -8.50 -0.69 25.54
C ALA A 42 -8.88 -1.61 24.36
N ILE A 43 -7.91 -1.94 23.52
CA ILE A 43 -8.06 -2.82 22.35
C ILE A 43 -7.36 -4.14 22.62
N GLU A 44 -8.05 -5.25 22.46
CA GLU A 44 -7.45 -6.59 22.46
C GLU A 44 -6.63 -6.78 21.17
N GLY A 45 -5.29 -6.78 21.30
CA GLY A 45 -4.32 -7.00 20.23
C GLY A 45 -4.00 -8.49 20.05
N ASN A 46 -3.16 -8.81 19.08
CA ASN A 46 -2.71 -10.18 18.85
C ASN A 46 -1.65 -10.62 19.86
N GLU A 47 -0.80 -9.70 20.33
CA GLU A 47 0.30 -9.97 21.25
C GLU A 47 0.01 -9.43 22.66
N HIS A 48 -0.74 -8.34 22.77
CA HIS A 48 -1.03 -7.66 24.03
C HIS A 48 -2.52 -7.32 24.14
N ASP A 49 -3.11 -7.52 25.31
CA ASP A 49 -4.46 -7.07 25.63
C ASP A 49 -4.43 -5.68 26.27
N GLY A 50 -4.96 -4.67 25.56
CA GLY A 50 -5.05 -3.29 26.02
C GLY A 50 -5.80 -3.13 27.35
N HIS A 51 -6.68 -4.08 27.73
CA HIS A 51 -7.39 -4.06 29.00
C HIS A 51 -6.45 -4.16 30.20
N SER A 52 -5.29 -4.81 30.07
CA SER A 52 -4.27 -4.92 31.12
C SER A 52 -3.61 -3.57 31.46
N TYR A 53 -3.75 -2.57 30.59
CA TYR A 53 -3.13 -1.25 30.73
C TYR A 53 -4.10 -0.16 31.16
N ILE A 54 -5.35 -0.51 31.52
CA ILE A 54 -6.37 0.47 31.92
C ILE A 54 -5.91 1.25 33.15
N GLN A 55 -5.37 0.58 34.20
CA GLN A 55 -4.89 1.26 35.40
C GLN A 55 -3.73 2.22 35.06
N ASN A 56 -2.77 1.80 34.24
CA ASN A 56 -1.66 2.66 33.83
C ASN A 56 -2.16 3.91 33.07
N ALA A 57 -3.20 3.79 32.24
CA ALA A 57 -3.79 4.92 31.56
C ALA A 57 -4.49 5.88 32.53
N ILE A 58 -5.16 5.36 33.57
CA ILE A 58 -5.79 6.17 34.62
C ILE A 58 -4.75 6.93 35.42
N ASP A 59 -3.66 6.26 35.83
CA ASP A 59 -2.57 6.84 36.61
C ASP A 59 -1.88 7.99 35.85
N LYS A 60 -1.91 7.95 34.48
CA LYS A 60 -1.42 9.03 33.60
C LYS A 60 -2.43 10.10 33.28
N GLY A 61 -3.64 10.02 33.84
CA GLY A 61 -4.64 11.09 33.74
C GLY A 61 -5.77 10.87 32.73
N ALA A 62 -5.97 9.63 32.25
CA ALA A 62 -7.17 9.34 31.46
C ALA A 62 -8.43 9.65 32.28
N SER A 63 -9.32 10.47 31.77
CA SER A 63 -10.62 10.77 32.36
C SER A 63 -11.72 9.81 31.92
N SER A 64 -11.50 9.09 30.83
CA SER A 64 -12.47 8.15 30.27
C SER A 64 -11.78 6.93 29.67
N ILE A 65 -12.43 5.76 29.80
CA ILE A 65 -11.94 4.47 29.34
C ILE A 65 -13.02 3.84 28.43
N LEU A 66 -12.66 3.48 27.20
CA LEU A 66 -13.48 2.64 26.34
C LEU A 66 -12.91 1.22 26.33
N CYS A 67 -13.75 0.22 26.65
CA CYS A 67 -13.32 -1.16 26.81
C CYS A 67 -14.40 -2.16 26.44
N GLN A 68 -14.03 -3.41 26.16
CA GLN A 68 -14.98 -4.54 25.99
C GLN A 68 -15.28 -5.23 27.33
N LYS A 69 -14.30 -5.22 28.25
CA LYS A 69 -14.39 -5.82 29.58
C LYS A 69 -14.09 -4.73 30.61
N LEU A 70 -15.01 -4.53 31.56
CA LEU A 70 -14.78 -3.61 32.66
C LEU A 70 -13.69 -4.17 33.61
N PRO A 71 -12.86 -3.34 34.21
CA PRO A 71 -11.95 -3.76 35.26
C PRO A 71 -12.73 -4.24 36.52
N LYS A 72 -12.11 -5.10 37.32
CA LYS A 72 -12.73 -5.64 38.54
C LYS A 72 -13.10 -4.55 39.54
N SER A 73 -12.29 -3.52 39.63
CA SER A 73 -12.51 -2.36 40.51
C SER A 73 -12.58 -1.09 39.64
N LEU A 74 -13.62 -0.32 39.86
CA LEU A 74 -13.83 0.95 39.15
C LEU A 74 -13.25 2.11 39.95
N VAL A 75 -12.46 2.96 39.33
CA VAL A 75 -11.89 4.14 39.95
C VAL A 75 -12.91 5.28 39.94
N LYS A 76 -13.10 5.94 41.08
CA LYS A 76 -14.03 7.10 41.18
C LYS A 76 -13.61 8.23 40.26
N ASN A 77 -14.57 8.93 39.72
CA ASN A 77 -14.40 10.04 38.76
C ASN A 77 -13.85 9.67 37.38
N ILE A 78 -13.73 8.39 37.04
CA ILE A 78 -13.42 7.91 35.69
C ILE A 78 -14.72 7.47 35.00
N THR A 79 -14.90 7.85 33.74
CA THR A 79 -16.02 7.38 32.93
C THR A 79 -15.64 6.14 32.15
N TYR A 80 -16.37 5.05 32.34
CA TYR A 80 -16.18 3.79 31.62
C TYR A 80 -17.27 3.61 30.56
N ILE A 81 -16.86 3.33 29.32
CA ILE A 81 -17.73 3.07 28.18
C ILE A 81 -17.50 1.63 27.73
N LYS A 82 -18.43 0.74 28.10
CA LYS A 82 -18.40 -0.67 27.68
C LYS A 82 -19.04 -0.82 26.31
N VAL A 83 -18.34 -1.48 25.37
CA VAL A 83 -18.76 -1.66 23.97
C VAL A 83 -18.63 -3.12 23.53
N LYS A 84 -19.32 -3.50 22.44
CA LYS A 84 -19.19 -4.84 21.84
C LYS A 84 -17.83 -5.06 21.18
N SER A 85 -17.28 -4.03 20.54
CA SER A 85 -16.00 -4.09 19.82
C SER A 85 -15.24 -2.80 19.99
N SER A 86 -14.14 -2.84 20.76
CA SER A 86 -13.26 -1.68 20.91
C SER A 86 -12.65 -1.21 19.60
N ARG A 87 -12.31 -2.13 18.67
CA ARG A 87 -11.74 -1.78 17.35
C ARG A 87 -12.71 -0.97 16.49
N LYS A 88 -13.97 -1.44 16.34
CA LYS A 88 -15.01 -0.70 15.59
C LYS A 88 -15.32 0.63 16.23
N SER A 89 -15.47 0.65 17.56
CA SER A 89 -15.72 1.86 18.33
C SER A 89 -14.57 2.85 18.22
N TYR A 90 -13.31 2.39 18.27
CA TYR A 90 -12.14 3.23 18.08
C TYR A 90 -12.13 3.96 16.74
N ALA A 91 -12.39 3.24 15.65
CA ALA A 91 -12.50 3.87 14.34
C ALA A 91 -13.59 4.94 14.29
N LYS A 92 -14.77 4.65 14.87
CA LYS A 92 -15.89 5.59 14.91
C LYS A 92 -15.61 6.82 15.76
N ILE A 93 -15.05 6.65 16.95
CA ILE A 93 -14.72 7.78 17.84
C ILE A 93 -13.61 8.65 17.25
N CYS A 94 -12.62 8.09 16.55
CA CYS A 94 -11.62 8.87 15.81
C CYS A 94 -12.29 9.72 14.72
N CYS A 95 -13.18 9.14 13.91
CA CYS A 95 -13.94 9.92 12.94
C CYS A 95 -14.70 11.07 13.60
N ASN A 96 -15.40 10.82 14.70
CA ASN A 96 -16.15 11.83 15.42
C ASN A 96 -15.22 12.90 16.02
N PHE A 97 -14.12 12.50 16.64
CA PHE A 97 -13.14 13.39 17.26
C PHE A 97 -12.55 14.39 16.25
N PHE A 98 -12.21 13.95 15.05
CA PHE A 98 -11.70 14.79 13.98
C PHE A 98 -12.80 15.45 13.13
N GLY A 99 -14.09 15.31 13.48
CA GLY A 99 -15.23 15.95 12.81
C GLY A 99 -15.61 15.32 11.49
N ASN A 100 -15.45 13.99 11.38
CA ASN A 100 -15.80 13.18 10.22
C ASN A 100 -15.18 13.72 8.91
N PRO A 101 -13.85 13.86 8.83
CA PRO A 101 -13.18 14.54 7.72
C PRO A 101 -13.42 13.85 6.37
N SER A 102 -13.54 12.51 6.33
CA SER A 102 -13.82 11.76 5.11
C SER A 102 -15.15 12.12 4.42
N LYS A 103 -16.07 12.83 5.11
CA LYS A 103 -17.31 13.35 4.52
C LYS A 103 -17.13 14.70 3.82
N LYS A 104 -16.01 15.38 4.05
CA LYS A 104 -15.78 16.76 3.61
C LYS A 104 -14.86 16.86 2.39
N LEU A 105 -14.26 15.75 1.95
CA LEU A 105 -13.46 15.62 0.74
C LEU A 105 -13.86 14.34 0.00
N LYS A 106 -13.46 14.18 -1.26
CA LYS A 106 -13.69 12.94 -2.00
C LYS A 106 -12.57 11.96 -1.67
N LEU A 107 -12.85 10.98 -0.81
CA LEU A 107 -11.92 9.91 -0.45
C LEU A 107 -12.04 8.75 -1.44
N ILE A 108 -10.94 8.38 -2.10
CA ILE A 108 -10.85 7.26 -3.04
C ILE A 108 -10.01 6.16 -2.40
N GLY A 109 -10.61 4.97 -2.19
CA GLY A 109 -9.93 3.82 -1.63
C GLY A 109 -9.53 2.82 -2.71
N VAL A 110 -8.25 2.42 -2.76
CA VAL A 110 -7.75 1.42 -3.72
C VAL A 110 -7.29 0.17 -2.99
N THR A 111 -7.89 -0.97 -3.32
CA THR A 111 -7.51 -2.29 -2.78
C THR A 111 -7.15 -3.28 -3.88
N GLY A 112 -6.37 -4.29 -3.52
CA GLY A 112 -5.91 -5.37 -4.38
C GLY A 112 -4.65 -6.00 -3.82
N THR A 113 -4.09 -7.01 -4.48
CA THR A 113 -2.76 -7.52 -4.14
C THR A 113 -1.69 -6.59 -4.69
N ASN A 114 -1.69 -6.34 -5.99
CA ASN A 114 -0.72 -5.52 -6.70
C ASN A 114 -1.37 -4.24 -7.26
N GLY A 115 -0.57 -3.21 -7.54
CA GLY A 115 -0.99 -1.98 -8.21
C GLY A 115 -1.60 -0.90 -7.31
N LYS A 116 -1.85 -1.15 -6.02
CA LYS A 116 -2.41 -0.15 -5.09
C LYS A 116 -1.59 1.14 -5.05
N THR A 117 -0.34 1.05 -4.63
CA THR A 117 0.59 2.18 -4.50
C THR A 117 0.71 2.96 -5.80
N THR A 118 0.96 2.25 -6.91
CA THR A 118 1.08 2.88 -8.23
C THR A 118 -0.19 3.63 -8.61
N THR A 119 -1.36 3.00 -8.43
CA THR A 119 -2.65 3.63 -8.79
C THR A 119 -2.92 4.88 -7.95
N VAL A 120 -2.74 4.84 -6.61
CA VAL A 120 -3.01 6.00 -5.76
C VAL A 120 -2.00 7.12 -6.00
N SER A 121 -0.70 6.80 -6.18
CA SER A 121 0.34 7.80 -6.47
C SER A 121 0.12 8.47 -7.82
N LEU A 122 -0.10 7.69 -8.88
CA LEU A 122 -0.38 8.24 -10.21
C LEU A 122 -1.69 9.05 -10.25
N SER A 123 -2.71 8.67 -9.46
CA SER A 123 -3.94 9.45 -9.34
C SER A 123 -3.68 10.78 -8.64
N HIS A 124 -2.89 10.78 -7.56
CA HIS A 124 -2.46 12.00 -6.86
C HIS A 124 -1.70 12.93 -7.79
N ASP A 125 -0.70 12.43 -8.50
CA ASP A 125 0.12 13.22 -9.43
C ASP A 125 -0.71 13.76 -10.60
N LEU A 126 -1.64 12.95 -11.14
CA LEU A 126 -2.58 13.39 -12.19
C LEU A 126 -3.41 14.59 -11.75
N ILE A 127 -3.95 14.55 -10.54
CA ILE A 127 -4.77 15.61 -9.96
C ILE A 127 -3.96 16.89 -9.79
N LEU A 128 -2.71 16.78 -9.27
CA LEU A 128 -1.80 17.92 -9.17
C LEU A 128 -1.45 18.52 -10.54
N ASN A 129 -1.15 17.66 -11.53
CA ASN A 129 -0.88 18.10 -12.92
C ASN A 129 -2.08 18.80 -13.57
N MET A 130 -3.29 18.54 -13.10
CA MET A 130 -4.52 19.22 -13.54
C MET A 130 -4.80 20.52 -12.77
N GLY A 131 -3.96 20.90 -11.81
CA GLY A 131 -4.08 22.10 -10.99
C GLY A 131 -5.04 22.01 -9.81
N TYR A 132 -5.48 20.80 -9.43
CA TYR A 132 -6.30 20.58 -8.23
C TYR A 132 -5.42 20.26 -7.02
N LYS A 133 -5.97 20.49 -5.82
CA LYS A 133 -5.35 20.07 -4.56
C LYS A 133 -5.58 18.57 -4.31
N SER A 134 -4.56 17.86 -3.87
CA SER A 134 -4.60 16.40 -3.71
C SER A 134 -3.92 15.92 -2.44
N GLY A 135 -4.53 14.93 -1.79
CA GLY A 135 -3.97 14.15 -0.69
C GLY A 135 -3.66 12.71 -1.10
N LEU A 136 -2.66 12.12 -0.49
CA LEU A 136 -2.25 10.73 -0.67
C LEU A 136 -2.03 10.06 0.69
N ILE A 137 -2.56 8.86 0.87
CA ILE A 137 -2.25 7.97 2.00
C ILE A 137 -1.79 6.63 1.41
N SER A 138 -0.49 6.36 1.49
CA SER A 138 0.14 5.24 0.79
C SER A 138 1.15 4.52 1.68
N THR A 139 1.77 3.47 1.17
CA THR A 139 2.82 2.72 1.88
C THR A 139 4.01 3.63 2.12
N ASN A 140 4.40 3.76 3.39
CA ASN A 140 5.52 4.58 3.90
C ASN A 140 5.38 6.10 3.73
N THR A 141 4.34 6.60 3.07
CA THR A 141 4.21 8.05 2.87
C THR A 141 2.75 8.53 2.88
N ILE A 142 2.55 9.71 3.45
CA ILE A 142 1.33 10.49 3.33
C ILE A 142 1.72 11.82 2.69
N LYS A 143 0.98 12.26 1.66
CA LYS A 143 1.22 13.57 1.02
C LYS A 143 -0.01 14.46 1.15
N ILE A 144 0.26 15.74 1.36
CA ILE A 144 -0.76 16.80 1.28
C ILE A 144 -0.23 17.82 0.27
N ASN A 145 -0.75 17.81 -0.95
CA ASN A 145 -0.11 18.42 -2.10
C ASN A 145 1.34 17.90 -2.25
N ASN A 146 2.33 18.78 -2.13
CA ASN A 146 3.75 18.44 -2.24
C ASN A 146 4.43 18.18 -0.89
N GLU A 147 3.75 18.39 0.23
CA GLU A 147 4.29 18.09 1.56
C GLU A 147 4.19 16.60 1.86
N GLU A 148 5.26 16.01 2.39
CA GLU A 148 5.38 14.58 2.64
C GLU A 148 5.59 14.28 4.13
N TYR A 149 4.87 13.26 4.63
CA TYR A 149 4.93 12.78 5.99
C TYR A 149 5.18 11.27 5.99
N GLU A 150 6.06 10.81 6.86
CA GLU A 150 6.35 9.38 7.01
C GLU A 150 5.19 8.63 7.69
N THR A 151 4.99 7.38 7.30
CA THR A 151 4.11 6.42 7.98
C THR A 151 4.73 5.04 7.96
N SER A 152 4.48 4.25 9.01
CA SER A 152 4.99 2.88 9.12
C SER A 152 4.06 1.82 8.52
N LEU A 153 2.86 2.20 8.11
CA LEU A 153 1.82 1.28 7.65
C LEU A 153 1.28 1.72 6.28
N THR A 154 1.02 0.74 5.40
CA THR A 154 0.33 0.97 4.11
C THR A 154 -0.99 1.72 4.28
N THR A 155 -1.74 1.38 5.30
CA THR A 155 -2.95 2.08 5.73
C THR A 155 -2.75 2.39 7.20
N PRO A 156 -2.60 3.65 7.60
CA PRO A 156 -2.41 4.05 9.00
C PRO A 156 -3.55 3.58 9.91
N ASP A 157 -3.39 3.72 11.21
CA ASP A 157 -4.49 3.42 12.12
C ASP A 157 -5.61 4.47 12.01
N SER A 158 -6.71 4.24 12.74
CA SER A 158 -7.89 5.10 12.60
C SER A 158 -7.63 6.51 13.10
N TYR A 159 -6.77 6.71 14.12
CA TYR A 159 -6.41 8.02 14.63
C TYR A 159 -5.61 8.81 13.60
N ASP A 160 -4.49 8.26 13.14
CA ASP A 160 -3.61 8.91 12.17
C ASP A 160 -4.33 9.19 10.84
N THR A 161 -5.12 8.21 10.36
CA THR A 161 -5.93 8.39 9.14
C THR A 161 -6.84 9.61 9.27
N ASN A 162 -7.60 9.73 10.38
CA ASN A 162 -8.51 10.86 10.56
C ASN A 162 -7.78 12.17 10.85
N LEU A 163 -6.63 12.14 11.53
CA LEU A 163 -5.76 13.30 11.74
C LEU A 163 -5.32 13.91 10.41
N TYR A 164 -4.78 13.08 9.51
CA TYR A 164 -4.32 13.56 8.21
C TYR A 164 -5.46 13.97 7.29
N LEU A 165 -6.58 13.24 7.29
CA LEU A 165 -7.78 13.67 6.58
C LEU A 165 -8.32 15.01 7.12
N ARG A 166 -8.20 15.27 8.44
CA ARG A 166 -8.59 16.57 9.01
C ARG A 166 -7.66 17.69 8.53
N LYS A 167 -6.33 17.47 8.56
CA LYS A 167 -5.35 18.42 7.98
C LYS A 167 -5.65 18.71 6.51
N MET A 168 -5.96 17.66 5.71
CA MET A 168 -6.35 17.83 4.31
C MET A 168 -7.59 18.71 4.16
N VAL A 169 -8.63 18.49 4.96
CA VAL A 169 -9.84 19.32 4.93
C VAL A 169 -9.55 20.77 5.33
N ASP A 170 -8.67 20.99 6.34
CA ASP A 170 -8.29 22.35 6.77
C ASP A 170 -7.50 23.12 5.70
N LEU A 171 -6.80 22.39 4.81
CA LEU A 171 -6.08 22.92 3.64
C LEU A 171 -6.92 22.91 2.35
N GLU A 172 -8.23 22.64 2.47
CA GLU A 172 -9.18 22.61 1.35
C GLU A 172 -8.76 21.65 0.24
N ILE A 173 -8.30 20.42 0.60
CA ILE A 173 -8.01 19.37 -0.35
C ILE A 173 -9.32 18.81 -0.93
N ASP A 174 -9.39 18.73 -2.26
CA ASP A 174 -10.58 18.23 -2.98
C ASP A 174 -10.66 16.70 -2.96
N PHE A 175 -9.51 16.04 -3.17
CA PHE A 175 -9.41 14.60 -3.41
C PHE A 175 -8.32 13.97 -2.55
N CYS A 176 -8.61 12.84 -1.93
CA CYS A 176 -7.62 12.03 -1.24
C CYS A 176 -7.62 10.60 -1.78
N PHE A 177 -6.46 10.11 -2.21
CA PHE A 177 -6.25 8.74 -2.70
C PHE A 177 -5.59 7.92 -1.61
N MET A 178 -6.21 6.80 -1.24
CA MET A 178 -5.80 6.00 -0.10
C MET A 178 -5.63 4.54 -0.46
N GLU A 179 -4.47 3.95 -0.13
CA GLU A 179 -4.32 2.50 -0.16
C GLU A 179 -5.12 1.85 0.97
N VAL A 180 -5.94 0.87 0.61
CA VAL A 180 -6.72 0.08 1.55
C VAL A 180 -6.19 -1.35 1.57
N SER A 181 -5.38 -1.68 2.58
CA SER A 181 -4.82 -3.01 2.78
C SER A 181 -5.85 -3.97 3.37
N SER A 182 -5.69 -5.28 3.13
CA SER A 182 -6.55 -6.29 3.74
C SER A 182 -6.46 -6.29 5.28
N HIS A 183 -5.28 -6.00 5.82
CA HIS A 183 -5.10 -5.85 7.27
C HIS A 183 -5.91 -4.68 7.83
N SER A 184 -5.97 -3.54 7.12
CA SER A 184 -6.75 -2.39 7.59
C SER A 184 -8.25 -2.65 7.59
N ILE A 185 -8.73 -3.43 6.63
CA ILE A 185 -10.14 -3.87 6.56
C ILE A 185 -10.44 -4.82 7.72
N ASP A 186 -9.60 -5.83 7.91
CA ASP A 186 -9.79 -6.85 8.94
C ASP A 186 -9.69 -6.27 10.35
N GLN A 187 -8.73 -5.41 10.59
CA GLN A 187 -8.53 -4.72 11.86
C GLN A 187 -9.47 -3.52 12.08
N GLU A 188 -10.47 -3.32 11.22
CA GLU A 188 -11.48 -2.26 11.29
C GLU A 188 -10.89 -0.82 11.27
N ARG A 189 -9.64 -0.62 10.79
CA ARG A 189 -8.99 0.70 10.80
C ARG A 189 -9.70 1.73 9.93
N ILE A 190 -10.37 1.27 8.87
CA ILE A 190 -11.12 2.10 7.92
C ILE A 190 -12.62 2.13 8.22
N ASN A 191 -13.04 1.52 9.33
CA ASN A 191 -14.45 1.54 9.70
C ASN A 191 -14.90 3.00 9.94
N SER A 192 -16.11 3.31 9.52
CA SER A 192 -16.70 4.65 9.59
C SER A 192 -16.08 5.73 8.68
N LEU A 193 -15.07 5.42 7.87
CA LEU A 193 -14.68 6.29 6.77
C LEU A 193 -15.74 6.25 5.66
N GLU A 194 -16.04 7.40 5.08
CA GLU A 194 -16.92 7.50 3.91
C GLU A 194 -16.09 7.62 2.64
N PHE A 195 -16.08 6.56 1.82
CA PHE A 195 -15.42 6.56 0.52
C PHE A 195 -16.37 7.10 -0.55
N PHE A 196 -15.90 8.00 -1.39
CA PHE A 196 -16.60 8.41 -2.60
C PHE A 196 -16.56 7.30 -3.66
N LEU A 197 -15.41 6.63 -3.77
CA LEU A 197 -15.15 5.57 -4.74
C LEU A 197 -14.21 4.53 -4.12
N CYS A 198 -14.51 3.25 -4.30
CA CYS A 198 -13.58 2.16 -4.03
C CYS A 198 -13.18 1.45 -5.32
N VAL A 199 -11.90 1.12 -5.45
CA VAL A 199 -11.29 0.51 -6.64
C VAL A 199 -10.69 -0.84 -6.29
N PHE A 200 -10.99 -1.86 -7.10
CA PHE A 200 -10.34 -3.17 -7.06
C PHE A 200 -9.41 -3.36 -8.24
N THR A 201 -8.12 -3.59 -7.98
CA THR A 201 -7.11 -3.81 -9.01
C THR A 201 -6.99 -5.28 -9.43
N ASN A 202 -6.65 -6.16 -8.49
CA ASN A 202 -6.49 -7.61 -8.69
C ASN A 202 -6.36 -8.33 -7.36
N ILE A 203 -6.40 -9.68 -7.38
CA ILE A 203 -6.08 -10.52 -6.23
C ILE A 203 -5.31 -11.77 -6.64
N THR A 204 -4.14 -11.97 -6.03
CA THR A 204 -3.29 -13.15 -6.17
C THR A 204 -2.88 -13.68 -4.80
N HIS A 205 -2.14 -14.78 -4.73
CA HIS A 205 -1.70 -15.37 -3.47
C HIS A 205 -0.73 -14.44 -2.73
N ASP A 206 -1.20 -13.86 -1.62
CA ASP A 206 -0.42 -13.03 -0.71
C ASP A 206 -1.05 -13.03 0.68
N HIS A 207 -0.29 -12.69 1.73
CA HIS A 207 -0.77 -12.55 3.11
C HIS A 207 -1.52 -13.78 3.69
N LEU A 208 -1.30 -15.00 3.16
CA LEU A 208 -2.01 -16.21 3.60
C LEU A 208 -1.65 -16.63 5.04
N ILE A 209 -0.46 -16.29 5.53
CA ILE A 209 -0.09 -16.51 6.93
C ILE A 209 -1.04 -15.75 7.87
N TYR A 210 -1.40 -14.52 7.52
CA TYR A 210 -2.31 -13.70 8.30
C TYR A 210 -3.78 -14.13 8.13
N HIS A 211 -4.22 -14.36 6.88
CA HIS A 211 -5.63 -14.64 6.56
C HIS A 211 -6.00 -16.13 6.65
N GLY A 212 -5.02 -17.02 6.86
CA GLY A 212 -5.19 -18.48 6.88
C GLY A 212 -5.34 -19.10 5.50
N ASN A 213 -6.20 -18.58 4.64
CA ASN A 213 -6.44 -19.10 3.29
C ASN A 213 -6.87 -18.00 2.30
N PHE A 214 -6.84 -18.35 1.01
CA PHE A 214 -7.17 -17.42 -0.08
C PHE A 214 -8.63 -16.91 0.00
N ARG A 215 -9.59 -17.76 0.38
CA ARG A 215 -11.00 -17.38 0.48
C ARG A 215 -11.23 -16.32 1.57
N SER A 216 -10.58 -16.47 2.71
CA SER A 216 -10.62 -15.47 3.79
C SER A 216 -10.00 -14.15 3.35
N TYR A 217 -8.86 -14.18 2.64
CA TYR A 217 -8.22 -13.00 2.07
C TYR A 217 -9.12 -12.28 1.07
N LEU A 218 -9.74 -13.03 0.14
CA LEU A 218 -10.71 -12.54 -0.84
C LEU A 218 -11.91 -11.87 -0.16
N ASN A 219 -12.55 -12.58 0.80
CA ASN A 219 -13.71 -12.09 1.54
C ASN A 219 -13.38 -10.83 2.37
N THR A 220 -12.18 -10.76 2.94
CA THR A 220 -11.74 -9.57 3.66
C THR A 220 -11.72 -8.34 2.75
N LYS A 221 -11.15 -8.45 1.53
CA LYS A 221 -11.17 -7.33 0.57
C LYS A 221 -12.58 -6.98 0.11
N LYS A 222 -13.44 -7.98 -0.10
CA LYS A 222 -14.83 -7.79 -0.49
C LYS A 222 -15.61 -6.93 0.51
N ARG A 223 -15.34 -7.05 1.82
CA ARG A 223 -15.96 -6.24 2.87
C ARG A 223 -15.84 -4.72 2.64
N LEU A 224 -14.82 -4.25 1.92
CA LEU A 224 -14.71 -2.85 1.54
C LEU A 224 -15.86 -2.41 0.64
N PHE A 225 -16.23 -3.25 -0.34
CA PHE A 225 -17.29 -2.96 -1.32
C PHE A 225 -18.68 -3.19 -0.71
N ASP A 226 -18.84 -4.20 0.14
CA ASP A 226 -20.11 -4.51 0.81
C ASP A 226 -20.60 -3.39 1.75
N ARG A 227 -19.66 -2.50 2.20
CA ARG A 227 -19.96 -1.34 3.06
C ARG A 227 -20.40 -0.10 2.29
N LEU A 228 -20.27 -0.09 0.96
CA LEU A 228 -20.57 1.08 0.14
C LEU A 228 -22.10 1.30 0.05
N LYS A 229 -22.49 2.58 0.10
CA LYS A 229 -23.87 3.05 0.02
C LYS A 229 -24.29 3.34 -1.43
N LYS A 230 -25.59 3.51 -1.70
CA LYS A 230 -26.14 3.80 -3.04
C LYS A 230 -25.55 5.04 -3.72
N ASN A 231 -25.17 6.06 -2.95
CA ASN A 231 -24.58 7.30 -3.47
C ASN A 231 -23.08 7.23 -3.69
N GLN A 232 -22.45 6.10 -3.37
CA GLN A 232 -21.02 5.83 -3.56
C GLN A 232 -20.79 5.01 -4.82
N LYS A 233 -19.54 4.88 -5.23
CA LYS A 233 -19.15 4.19 -6.48
C LYS A 233 -18.20 3.05 -6.19
N SER A 234 -18.23 2.01 -7.01
CA SER A 234 -17.21 0.98 -7.07
C SER A 234 -16.68 0.84 -8.49
N LEU A 235 -15.38 0.61 -8.64
CA LEU A 235 -14.69 0.33 -9.89
C LEU A 235 -13.94 -0.99 -9.75
N VAL A 236 -14.21 -1.94 -10.65
CA VAL A 236 -13.61 -3.27 -10.58
C VAL A 236 -12.94 -3.68 -11.89
N ASN A 237 -11.76 -4.26 -11.77
CA ASN A 237 -11.08 -4.92 -12.88
C ASN A 237 -11.73 -6.28 -13.15
N ILE A 238 -12.45 -6.40 -14.26
CA ILE A 238 -13.14 -7.64 -14.65
C ILE A 238 -12.26 -8.63 -15.41
N ASP A 239 -11.02 -8.30 -15.69
CA ASP A 239 -10.03 -9.25 -16.19
C ASP A 239 -9.48 -10.14 -15.07
N ASP A 240 -9.55 -9.70 -13.81
CA ASP A 240 -9.41 -10.59 -12.66
C ASP A 240 -10.71 -11.39 -12.46
N LYS A 241 -10.57 -12.72 -12.35
CA LYS A 241 -11.72 -13.63 -12.18
C LYS A 241 -12.58 -13.33 -10.96
N ASN A 242 -12.03 -12.65 -9.96
CA ASN A 242 -12.75 -12.28 -8.74
C ASN A 242 -13.30 -10.85 -8.78
N GLY A 243 -13.10 -10.10 -9.88
CA GLY A 243 -13.54 -8.70 -9.99
C GLY A 243 -15.02 -8.52 -9.76
N ILE A 244 -15.84 -9.30 -10.45
CA ILE A 244 -17.32 -9.26 -10.29
C ILE A 244 -17.73 -9.70 -8.87
N TYR A 245 -17.04 -10.70 -8.30
CA TYR A 245 -17.32 -11.17 -6.96
C TYR A 245 -17.20 -10.06 -5.90
N MET A 246 -16.27 -9.12 -6.08
CA MET A 246 -16.06 -8.00 -5.14
C MET A 246 -17.34 -7.16 -4.95
N THR A 247 -18.17 -7.05 -5.98
CA THR A 247 -19.33 -6.15 -5.97
C THR A 247 -20.68 -6.86 -5.90
N GLN A 248 -20.71 -8.17 -5.70
CA GLN A 248 -21.96 -8.95 -5.66
C GLN A 248 -23.02 -8.41 -4.67
N ASN A 249 -22.58 -7.91 -3.50
CA ASN A 249 -23.47 -7.47 -2.42
C ASN A 249 -23.38 -5.97 -2.16
N THR A 250 -22.69 -5.21 -3.03
CA THR A 250 -22.58 -3.76 -2.85
C THR A 250 -23.89 -3.05 -3.19
N ALA A 251 -24.23 -2.04 -2.42
CA ALA A 251 -25.33 -1.12 -2.76
C ALA A 251 -24.88 0.01 -3.71
N SER A 252 -23.56 0.19 -3.91
CA SER A 252 -23.01 1.27 -4.71
C SER A 252 -23.22 1.05 -6.21
N LYS A 253 -23.12 2.15 -7.00
CA LYS A 253 -23.07 2.04 -8.46
C LYS A 253 -21.74 1.44 -8.88
N THR A 254 -21.77 0.27 -9.53
CA THR A 254 -20.59 -0.45 -10.01
C THR A 254 -20.25 -0.04 -11.43
N TYR A 255 -18.94 0.19 -11.63
CA TYR A 255 -18.30 0.42 -12.93
C TYR A 255 -17.21 -0.63 -13.13
N THR A 256 -16.97 -0.95 -14.38
CA THR A 256 -16.04 -2.00 -14.81
C THR A 256 -14.88 -1.42 -15.60
N MET A 257 -13.69 -2.01 -15.45
CA MET A 257 -12.55 -1.72 -16.32
C MET A 257 -11.91 -3.01 -16.83
N SER A 258 -11.45 -3.00 -18.08
CA SER A 258 -10.86 -4.18 -18.74
C SER A 258 -9.93 -3.79 -19.90
N MET A 259 -8.90 -4.61 -20.10
CA MET A 259 -8.05 -4.59 -21.30
C MET A 259 -8.42 -5.72 -22.28
N LYS A 260 -9.25 -6.69 -21.86
CA LYS A 260 -9.54 -7.94 -22.61
C LYS A 260 -11.00 -8.09 -23.00
N LYS A 261 -11.92 -7.43 -22.29
CA LYS A 261 -13.37 -7.60 -22.41
C LYS A 261 -14.07 -6.26 -22.59
N PRO A 262 -15.28 -6.20 -23.13
CA PRO A 262 -16.11 -5.00 -23.05
C PRO A 262 -16.35 -4.59 -21.59
N ALA A 263 -16.17 -3.32 -21.32
CA ALA A 263 -16.31 -2.72 -19.99
C ALA A 263 -16.66 -1.23 -20.11
N ASP A 264 -17.04 -0.58 -18.99
CA ASP A 264 -17.30 0.86 -18.98
C ASP A 264 -16.05 1.67 -19.35
N PHE A 265 -14.87 1.16 -18.95
CA PHE A 265 -13.57 1.74 -19.31
C PHE A 265 -12.67 0.67 -19.92
N THR A 266 -12.12 0.97 -21.08
CA THR A 266 -11.26 0.03 -21.82
C THR A 266 -9.94 0.64 -22.20
N LEU A 267 -8.88 -0.18 -22.24
CA LEU A 267 -7.56 0.20 -22.71
C LEU A 267 -6.96 -0.90 -23.58
N ARG A 268 -6.31 -0.52 -24.68
CA ARG A 268 -5.46 -1.42 -25.48
C ARG A 268 -4.04 -0.89 -25.50
N VAL A 269 -3.08 -1.76 -25.30
CA VAL A 269 -1.66 -1.46 -25.54
C VAL A 269 -1.40 -1.65 -27.02
N LEU A 270 -1.01 -0.57 -27.71
CA LEU A 270 -0.66 -0.60 -29.13
C LEU A 270 0.83 -0.90 -29.31
N GLU A 271 1.67 -0.28 -28.48
CA GLU A 271 3.12 -0.49 -28.44
C GLU A 271 3.60 -0.48 -26.99
N ASN A 272 4.58 -1.34 -26.69
CA ASN A 272 5.24 -1.40 -25.37
C ASN A 272 6.74 -1.58 -25.58
N THR A 273 7.51 -0.54 -25.31
CA THR A 273 8.96 -0.50 -25.50
C THR A 273 9.65 -0.03 -24.23
N ILE A 274 10.98 -0.13 -24.19
CA ILE A 274 11.78 0.37 -23.06
C ILE A 274 11.67 1.91 -22.86
N ASN A 275 11.20 2.63 -23.86
CA ASN A 275 11.02 4.08 -23.83
C ASN A 275 9.59 4.52 -23.45
N GLY A 276 8.67 3.56 -23.25
CA GLY A 276 7.29 3.85 -22.92
C GLY A 276 6.27 3.02 -23.70
N MET A 277 5.00 3.35 -23.50
CA MET A 277 3.87 2.69 -24.17
C MET A 277 3.07 3.67 -25.02
N LYS A 278 2.57 3.16 -26.16
CA LYS A 278 1.48 3.77 -26.92
C LYS A 278 0.19 3.03 -26.55
N LEU A 279 -0.79 3.76 -26.04
CA LEU A 279 -2.03 3.22 -25.49
C LEU A 279 -3.22 3.79 -26.25
N LYS A 280 -4.28 2.99 -26.41
CA LYS A 280 -5.61 3.47 -26.82
C LYS A 280 -6.56 3.31 -25.64
N ILE A 281 -6.94 4.42 -25.01
CA ILE A 281 -7.92 4.45 -23.91
C ILE A 281 -9.26 4.88 -24.51
N ASN A 282 -10.27 4.02 -24.42
CA ASN A 282 -11.50 4.14 -25.18
C ASN A 282 -11.17 4.35 -26.67
N ASN A 283 -11.38 5.56 -27.20
CA ASN A 283 -11.11 5.87 -28.61
C ASN A 283 -9.91 6.81 -28.84
N THR A 284 -9.19 7.21 -27.78
CA THR A 284 -8.10 8.18 -27.86
C THR A 284 -6.74 7.49 -27.70
N GLU A 285 -5.83 7.78 -28.62
CA GLU A 285 -4.45 7.32 -28.56
C GLU A 285 -3.59 8.30 -27.75
N ILE A 286 -2.75 7.79 -26.87
CA ILE A 286 -1.81 8.55 -26.05
C ILE A 286 -0.46 7.84 -25.97
N GLN A 287 0.59 8.61 -25.71
CA GLN A 287 1.91 8.08 -25.34
C GLN A 287 2.20 8.36 -23.87
N THR A 288 2.92 7.44 -23.22
CA THR A 288 3.37 7.57 -21.84
C THR A 288 4.77 6.99 -21.68
N SER A 289 5.55 7.53 -20.77
CA SER A 289 6.85 6.97 -20.38
C SER A 289 6.74 5.75 -19.47
N ILE A 290 5.54 5.46 -18.97
CA ILE A 290 5.28 4.30 -18.11
C ILE A 290 5.25 3.03 -18.96
N ILE A 291 5.86 1.94 -18.47
CA ILE A 291 6.10 0.70 -19.20
C ILE A 291 5.39 -0.47 -18.51
N GLY A 292 4.96 -1.43 -19.31
CA GLY A 292 4.50 -2.74 -18.86
C GLY A 292 2.99 -2.88 -18.77
N ASN A 293 2.50 -4.06 -19.18
CA ASN A 293 1.07 -4.35 -19.21
C ASN A 293 0.37 -4.21 -17.85
N PHE A 294 1.06 -4.54 -16.76
CA PHE A 294 0.51 -4.35 -15.42
C PHE A 294 0.33 -2.85 -15.08
N ASN A 295 1.22 -1.98 -15.58
CA ASN A 295 1.07 -0.54 -15.45
C ASN A 295 0.00 0.02 -16.39
N ALA A 296 -0.27 -0.61 -17.53
CA ALA A 296 -1.41 -0.26 -18.36
C ALA A 296 -2.73 -0.44 -17.61
N TYR A 297 -2.88 -1.50 -16.79
CA TYR A 297 -4.02 -1.64 -15.85
C TYR A 297 -4.07 -0.53 -14.81
N ASN A 298 -2.92 -0.16 -14.23
CA ASN A 298 -2.86 0.94 -13.27
C ASN A 298 -3.28 2.28 -13.92
N LEU A 299 -2.80 2.56 -15.14
CA LEU A 299 -3.20 3.75 -15.90
C LEU A 299 -4.68 3.74 -16.29
N LEU A 300 -5.23 2.58 -16.65
CA LEU A 300 -6.67 2.43 -16.88
C LEU A 300 -7.47 2.75 -15.60
N ALA A 301 -7.02 2.27 -14.44
CA ALA A 301 -7.65 2.61 -13.17
C ALA A 301 -7.57 4.12 -12.88
N VAL A 302 -6.41 4.75 -13.09
CA VAL A 302 -6.19 6.20 -12.93
C VAL A 302 -7.14 7.01 -13.83
N PHE A 303 -7.21 6.66 -15.12
CA PHE A 303 -8.15 7.27 -16.07
C PHE A 303 -9.59 7.12 -15.60
N SER A 304 -9.99 5.91 -15.23
CA SER A 304 -11.35 5.61 -14.77
C SER A 304 -11.73 6.37 -13.52
N ILE A 305 -10.82 6.47 -12.54
CA ILE A 305 -10.98 7.28 -11.33
C ILE A 305 -11.25 8.74 -11.71
N ALA A 306 -10.40 9.32 -12.56
CA ALA A 306 -10.53 10.71 -12.98
C ALA A 306 -11.86 11.00 -13.72
N LYS A 307 -12.32 10.07 -14.58
CA LYS A 307 -13.64 10.13 -15.21
C LYS A 307 -14.77 10.06 -14.19
N LEU A 308 -14.67 9.18 -13.20
CA LEU A 308 -15.69 9.03 -12.13
C LEU A 308 -15.71 10.21 -11.15
N LEU A 309 -14.63 10.98 -11.09
CA LEU A 309 -14.56 12.28 -10.40
C LEU A 309 -15.17 13.43 -11.22
N ASN A 310 -15.63 13.16 -12.45
CA ASN A 310 -16.20 14.11 -13.41
C ASN A 310 -15.18 15.19 -13.88
N LEU A 311 -13.92 14.82 -14.01
CA LEU A 311 -12.87 15.72 -14.51
C LEU A 311 -12.91 15.81 -16.05
N ASN A 312 -12.38 16.93 -16.59
CA ASN A 312 -12.34 17.18 -18.03
C ASN A 312 -11.47 16.14 -18.76
N GLU A 313 -12.04 15.44 -19.71
CA GLU A 313 -11.41 14.29 -20.39
C GLU A 313 -10.15 14.67 -21.17
N LYS A 314 -10.14 15.81 -21.87
CA LYS A 314 -8.94 16.29 -22.60
C LYS A 314 -7.77 16.53 -21.65
N ASN A 315 -8.06 17.14 -20.48
CA ASN A 315 -7.06 17.38 -19.45
C ASN A 315 -6.56 16.07 -18.83
N ILE A 316 -7.44 15.06 -18.65
CA ILE A 316 -7.04 13.73 -18.16
C ILE A 316 -6.01 13.11 -19.12
N TYR A 317 -6.30 13.06 -20.43
CA TYR A 317 -5.37 12.50 -21.43
C TYR A 317 -4.02 13.24 -21.41
N ARG A 318 -4.04 14.58 -21.42
CA ARG A 318 -2.82 15.39 -21.33
C ARG A 318 -2.02 15.09 -20.06
N SER A 319 -2.70 15.00 -18.93
CA SER A 319 -2.01 14.75 -17.65
C SER A 319 -1.43 13.34 -17.57
N ILE A 320 -2.09 12.31 -18.14
CA ILE A 320 -1.56 10.94 -18.20
C ILE A 320 -0.22 10.90 -18.96
N THR A 321 -0.04 11.68 -20.03
CA THR A 321 1.22 11.69 -20.78
C THR A 321 2.41 12.26 -19.98
N LEU A 322 2.12 13.04 -18.94
CA LEU A 322 3.13 13.66 -18.05
C LEU A 322 3.48 12.80 -16.85
N LEU A 323 2.70 11.74 -16.58
CA LEU A 323 2.93 10.86 -15.44
C LEU A 323 4.25 10.09 -15.57
N LYS A 324 4.91 9.92 -14.42
CA LYS A 324 6.13 9.11 -14.27
C LYS A 324 5.85 7.96 -13.30
N PRO A 325 6.55 6.82 -13.42
CA PRO A 325 6.45 5.76 -12.41
C PRO A 325 6.80 6.33 -11.03
N PRO A 326 6.06 5.95 -9.96
CA PRO A 326 6.47 6.29 -8.61
C PRO A 326 7.83 5.68 -8.28
N SER A 327 8.61 6.34 -7.40
CA SER A 327 9.91 5.82 -6.98
C SER A 327 9.82 4.38 -6.51
N GLY A 328 10.76 3.53 -6.93
CA GLY A 328 10.79 2.10 -6.60
C GLY A 328 9.62 1.26 -7.15
N ARG A 329 8.92 1.75 -8.17
CA ARG A 329 7.83 1.04 -8.86
C ARG A 329 8.08 1.02 -10.37
N PHE A 330 8.87 0.06 -10.82
CA PHE A 330 9.41 0.00 -12.17
C PHE A 330 10.12 1.30 -12.55
N GLU A 331 10.89 1.84 -11.60
CA GLU A 331 11.66 3.06 -11.76
C GLU A 331 12.86 2.78 -12.66
N ILE A 332 12.95 3.51 -13.78
CA ILE A 332 14.01 3.32 -14.76
C ILE A 332 15.10 4.37 -14.53
N ILE A 333 16.32 3.89 -14.39
CA ILE A 333 17.55 4.71 -14.24
C ILE A 333 18.51 4.24 -15.32
N SER A 334 18.74 5.09 -16.35
CA SER A 334 19.55 4.70 -17.51
C SER A 334 20.84 5.47 -17.59
N SER A 335 21.91 4.78 -17.99
CA SER A 335 23.19 5.30 -18.40
C SER A 335 23.51 4.73 -19.80
N LYS A 336 24.67 5.12 -20.41
CA LYS A 336 25.01 4.79 -21.81
C LYS A 336 24.74 3.33 -22.21
N ASN A 337 25.15 2.35 -21.36
CA ASN A 337 25.05 0.93 -21.67
C ASN A 337 24.13 0.16 -20.68
N ILE A 338 23.71 0.77 -19.57
CA ILE A 338 22.99 0.10 -18.51
C ILE A 338 21.62 0.75 -18.35
N THR A 339 20.56 -0.08 -18.39
CA THR A 339 19.23 0.29 -17.95
C THR A 339 18.94 -0.42 -16.63
N ALA A 340 19.03 0.28 -15.51
CA ALA A 340 18.63 -0.25 -14.21
C ALA A 340 17.14 -0.01 -13.98
N ILE A 341 16.46 -1.01 -13.43
CA ILE A 341 15.04 -0.96 -13.07
C ILE A 341 14.93 -1.30 -11.59
N VAL A 342 14.41 -0.37 -10.79
CA VAL A 342 14.18 -0.58 -9.36
C VAL A 342 12.69 -0.84 -9.12
N ASP A 343 12.36 -1.97 -8.47
CA ASP A 343 10.97 -2.36 -8.23
C ASP A 343 10.75 -3.03 -6.86
N TYR A 344 9.58 -2.82 -6.30
CA TYR A 344 9.14 -3.41 -5.03
C TYR A 344 8.68 -4.87 -5.15
N ALA A 345 8.89 -5.55 -6.25
CA ALA A 345 8.47 -6.93 -6.50
C ALA A 345 9.08 -7.90 -5.47
N HIS A 346 8.33 -8.21 -4.42
CA HIS A 346 8.71 -9.07 -3.29
C HIS A 346 7.83 -10.32 -3.15
N THR A 347 6.98 -10.59 -4.14
CA THR A 347 6.17 -11.81 -4.26
C THR A 347 6.48 -12.52 -5.57
N PRO A 348 6.26 -13.85 -5.66
CA PRO A 348 6.51 -14.59 -6.90
C PRO A 348 5.77 -14.02 -8.11
N ASP A 349 4.49 -13.69 -7.96
CA ASP A 349 3.65 -13.11 -9.01
C ASP A 349 4.17 -11.73 -9.47
N ALA A 350 4.51 -10.85 -8.53
CA ALA A 350 5.04 -9.53 -8.86
C ALA A 350 6.38 -9.62 -9.58
N LEU A 351 7.30 -10.48 -9.11
CA LEU A 351 8.60 -10.70 -9.74
C LEU A 351 8.45 -11.24 -11.17
N LEU A 352 7.57 -12.23 -11.35
CA LEU A 352 7.29 -12.79 -12.68
C LEU A 352 6.74 -11.72 -13.63
N ASN A 353 5.81 -10.89 -13.17
CA ASN A 353 5.23 -9.81 -13.98
C ASN A 353 6.28 -8.78 -14.40
N VAL A 354 7.15 -8.37 -13.49
CA VAL A 354 8.25 -7.43 -13.76
C VAL A 354 9.23 -8.02 -14.77
N LEU A 355 9.73 -9.23 -14.53
CA LEU A 355 10.68 -9.89 -15.43
C LEU A 355 10.08 -10.22 -16.80
N SER A 356 8.82 -10.66 -16.85
CA SER A 356 8.12 -10.87 -18.11
C SER A 356 7.99 -9.58 -18.90
N THR A 357 7.69 -8.47 -18.23
CA THR A 357 7.64 -7.15 -18.87
C THR A 357 9.00 -6.74 -19.41
N ILE A 358 10.07 -6.88 -18.61
CA ILE A 358 11.43 -6.58 -19.06
C ILE A 358 11.78 -7.39 -20.31
N ASN A 359 11.51 -8.69 -20.30
CA ASN A 359 11.78 -9.57 -21.44
C ASN A 359 10.95 -9.22 -22.68
N GLN A 360 9.71 -8.77 -22.52
CA GLN A 360 8.85 -8.32 -23.62
C GLN A 360 9.36 -7.04 -24.30
N VAL A 361 9.84 -6.06 -23.49
CA VAL A 361 10.34 -4.79 -24.03
C VAL A 361 11.81 -4.84 -24.45
N ASN A 362 12.51 -5.92 -24.14
CA ASN A 362 13.92 -6.16 -24.49
C ASN A 362 14.07 -6.68 -25.91
N ILE A 363 13.67 -5.87 -26.89
CA ILE A 363 13.68 -6.22 -28.31
C ILE A 363 15.11 -6.60 -28.78
N ASN A 364 16.13 -5.94 -28.26
CA ASN A 364 17.53 -6.14 -28.63
C ASN A 364 18.16 -7.37 -27.97
N LYS A 365 17.39 -8.16 -27.20
CA LYS A 365 17.85 -9.35 -26.47
C LYS A 365 19.09 -9.08 -25.59
N SER A 366 19.17 -7.87 -25.03
CA SER A 366 20.22 -7.52 -24.05
C SER A 366 20.18 -8.48 -22.87
N LYS A 367 21.32 -8.74 -22.25
CA LYS A 367 21.37 -9.60 -21.06
C LYS A 367 20.60 -8.96 -19.92
N VAL A 368 19.81 -9.76 -19.20
CA VAL A 368 19.04 -9.35 -18.02
C VAL A 368 19.72 -9.90 -16.79
N ILE A 369 20.04 -9.04 -15.83
CA ILE A 369 20.61 -9.39 -14.53
C ILE A 369 19.58 -9.05 -13.46
N THR A 370 19.33 -9.94 -12.51
CA THR A 370 18.38 -9.70 -11.43
C THR A 370 19.07 -9.73 -10.07
N VAL A 371 19.02 -8.63 -9.34
CA VAL A 371 19.41 -8.52 -7.93
C VAL A 371 18.16 -8.70 -7.08
N ILE A 372 18.15 -9.70 -6.18
CA ILE A 372 16.97 -10.02 -5.39
C ILE A 372 17.31 -10.66 -4.06
N GLY A 373 16.51 -10.33 -3.04
CA GLY A 373 16.50 -10.98 -1.73
C GLY A 373 15.09 -11.27 -1.25
N CYS A 374 14.99 -12.02 -0.15
CA CYS A 374 13.73 -12.25 0.55
C CYS A 374 13.81 -11.77 2.00
N GLY A 375 12.69 -11.27 2.52
CA GLY A 375 12.62 -10.81 3.91
C GLY A 375 12.58 -11.98 4.90
N GLY A 376 13.31 -11.86 6.02
CA GLY A 376 13.19 -12.73 7.19
C GLY A 376 11.90 -12.48 7.98
N GLY A 377 11.44 -13.46 8.77
CA GLY A 377 10.17 -13.40 9.52
C GLY A 377 8.94 -13.29 8.62
N ARG A 378 9.03 -13.81 7.39
CA ARG A 378 7.98 -13.77 6.37
C ARG A 378 7.74 -15.17 5.79
N ASP A 379 6.79 -15.27 4.83
CA ASP A 379 6.47 -16.53 4.18
C ASP A 379 7.70 -17.17 3.51
N MET A 380 8.20 -18.24 4.12
CA MET A 380 9.36 -19.00 3.60
C MET A 380 9.04 -19.74 2.30
N LYS A 381 7.76 -20.16 2.09
CA LYS A 381 7.36 -20.94 0.91
C LYS A 381 7.53 -20.16 -0.40
N LYS A 382 7.58 -18.83 -0.35
CA LYS A 382 7.79 -18.00 -1.54
C LYS A 382 9.27 -17.97 -1.97
N ARG A 383 10.25 -18.20 -1.06
CA ARG A 383 11.70 -18.05 -1.30
C ARG A 383 12.16 -18.87 -2.48
N LYS A 384 11.93 -20.19 -2.43
CA LYS A 384 12.24 -21.12 -3.53
C LYS A 384 11.61 -20.70 -4.85
N LYS A 385 10.33 -20.27 -4.85
CA LYS A 385 9.64 -19.84 -6.07
C LYS A 385 10.27 -18.57 -6.65
N MET A 386 10.65 -17.62 -5.80
CA MET A 386 11.28 -16.37 -6.23
C MET A 386 12.67 -16.62 -6.82
N GLY A 387 13.48 -17.51 -6.21
CA GLY A 387 14.76 -17.94 -6.75
C GLY A 387 14.63 -18.55 -8.14
N LEU A 388 13.71 -19.51 -8.33
CA LEU A 388 13.44 -20.13 -9.63
C LEU A 388 12.98 -19.12 -10.69
N ILE A 389 12.09 -18.18 -10.33
CA ILE A 389 11.63 -17.15 -11.27
C ILE A 389 12.80 -16.26 -11.70
N ALA A 390 13.65 -15.81 -10.76
CA ALA A 390 14.80 -14.99 -11.07
C ALA A 390 15.73 -15.69 -12.07
N VAL A 391 16.11 -16.93 -11.82
CA VAL A 391 17.05 -17.68 -12.66
C VAL A 391 16.46 -18.03 -14.03
N ASN A 392 15.16 -18.36 -14.10
CA ASN A 392 14.51 -18.73 -15.36
C ASN A 392 14.28 -17.55 -16.31
N HIS A 393 14.18 -16.34 -15.77
CA HIS A 393 13.85 -15.14 -16.55
C HIS A 393 15.01 -14.17 -16.71
N SER A 394 16.20 -14.49 -16.18
CA SER A 394 17.41 -13.66 -16.24
C SER A 394 18.60 -14.41 -16.84
N SER A 395 19.54 -13.67 -17.42
CA SER A 395 20.84 -14.21 -17.85
C SER A 395 21.71 -14.56 -16.64
N PHE A 396 21.66 -13.71 -15.60
CA PHE A 396 22.33 -13.89 -14.32
C PHE A 396 21.44 -13.40 -13.18
N SER A 397 21.61 -14.00 -12.00
CA SER A 397 20.91 -13.61 -10.77
C SER A 397 21.89 -13.40 -9.64
N VAL A 398 21.80 -12.29 -8.94
CA VAL A 398 22.57 -11.96 -7.74
C VAL A 398 21.62 -12.05 -6.55
N PHE A 399 21.80 -13.05 -5.70
CA PHE A 399 21.00 -13.22 -4.50
C PHE A 399 21.66 -12.50 -3.33
N THR A 400 20.86 -11.69 -2.62
CA THR A 400 21.36 -10.79 -1.58
C THR A 400 20.37 -10.65 -0.43
N SER A 401 20.76 -9.93 0.62
CA SER A 401 19.83 -9.60 1.71
C SER A 401 18.79 -8.57 1.29
N ASP A 402 17.56 -8.77 1.71
CA ASP A 402 16.48 -7.76 1.73
C ASP A 402 16.42 -7.12 3.12
N ASN A 403 15.46 -7.50 3.95
CA ASN A 403 15.34 -7.21 5.36
C ASN A 403 15.43 -8.54 6.14
N PRO A 404 16.64 -9.04 6.48
CA PRO A 404 16.79 -10.35 7.13
C PRO A 404 16.17 -10.38 8.53
N ARG A 405 16.02 -9.24 9.21
CA ARG A 405 15.51 -9.15 10.58
C ARG A 405 16.32 -10.07 11.52
N ASP A 406 15.66 -10.94 12.27
CA ASP A 406 16.30 -11.86 13.22
C ASP A 406 16.75 -13.18 12.58
N GLU A 407 16.44 -13.42 11.29
CA GLU A 407 16.89 -14.62 10.57
C GLU A 407 18.32 -14.47 10.03
N ASN A 408 19.05 -15.60 9.92
CA ASN A 408 20.36 -15.64 9.27
C ASN A 408 20.17 -15.39 7.76
N PRO A 409 20.83 -14.36 7.17
CA PRO A 409 20.73 -14.04 5.74
C PRO A 409 21.14 -15.20 4.83
N GLU A 410 22.18 -15.95 5.18
CA GLU A 410 22.65 -17.11 4.41
C GLU A 410 21.55 -18.16 4.28
N LYS A 411 20.85 -18.49 5.39
CA LYS A 411 19.75 -19.44 5.38
C LYS A 411 18.59 -18.99 4.50
N ILE A 412 18.33 -17.70 4.42
CA ILE A 412 17.31 -17.15 3.52
C ILE A 412 17.70 -17.40 2.07
N ILE A 413 18.99 -17.22 1.72
CA ILE A 413 19.51 -17.48 0.39
C ILE A 413 19.50 -18.99 0.08
N ASP A 414 19.86 -19.84 1.03
CA ASP A 414 19.78 -21.31 0.88
C ASP A 414 18.35 -21.75 0.53
N ASP A 415 17.33 -21.18 1.16
CA ASP A 415 15.94 -21.43 0.80
C ASP A 415 15.63 -20.98 -0.63
N MET A 416 16.20 -19.86 -1.09
CA MET A 416 15.97 -19.35 -2.45
C MET A 416 16.61 -20.26 -3.51
N ILE A 417 17.80 -20.82 -3.25
CA ILE A 417 18.52 -21.69 -4.19
C ILE A 417 18.07 -23.15 -4.14
N SER A 418 17.35 -23.57 -3.09
CA SER A 418 16.98 -24.97 -2.82
C SER A 418 16.20 -25.68 -3.95
N GLY A 419 15.74 -24.96 -4.95
CA GLY A 419 15.02 -25.53 -6.08
C GLY A 419 15.71 -25.34 -7.42
N ILE A 420 16.92 -24.79 -7.43
CA ILE A 420 17.68 -24.47 -8.64
C ILE A 420 18.59 -25.65 -8.96
N ASP A 421 18.59 -26.12 -10.21
CA ASP A 421 19.46 -27.21 -10.63
C ASP A 421 20.93 -26.79 -10.81
N THR A 422 21.84 -27.74 -10.90
CA THR A 422 23.28 -27.50 -10.97
C THR A 422 23.74 -26.71 -12.21
N ILE A 423 23.00 -26.81 -13.31
CA ILE A 423 23.31 -26.06 -14.54
C ILE A 423 22.88 -24.58 -14.32
N GLN A 424 21.72 -24.37 -13.77
CA GLN A 424 21.18 -23.06 -13.49
C GLN A 424 21.98 -22.33 -12.38
N LEU A 425 22.53 -23.06 -11.41
CA LEU A 425 23.38 -22.50 -10.36
C LEU A 425 24.63 -21.78 -10.92
N LYS A 426 25.11 -22.13 -12.10
CA LYS A 426 26.21 -21.41 -12.78
C LYS A 426 25.87 -19.96 -13.14
N LYS A 427 24.59 -19.59 -13.12
CA LYS A 427 24.10 -18.22 -13.38
C LYS A 427 23.83 -17.44 -12.10
N VAL A 428 24.07 -18.05 -10.94
CA VAL A 428 23.76 -17.49 -9.62
C VAL A 428 25.04 -16.99 -8.96
N PHE A 429 24.99 -15.74 -8.49
CA PHE A 429 25.98 -15.12 -7.64
C PHE A 429 25.34 -14.82 -6.29
N ILE A 430 26.12 -14.94 -5.22
CA ILE A 430 25.66 -14.67 -3.86
C ILE A 430 26.53 -13.55 -3.28
N GLU A 431 25.88 -12.49 -2.83
CA GLU A 431 26.50 -11.40 -2.12
C GLU A 431 25.53 -10.88 -1.05
N LEU A 432 25.90 -11.06 0.21
CA LEU A 432 25.02 -10.72 1.34
C LEU A 432 24.85 -9.21 1.53
N ASP A 433 25.88 -8.43 1.26
CA ASP A 433 25.78 -6.99 1.27
C ASP A 433 25.04 -6.51 0.02
N ARG A 434 23.89 -5.88 0.23
CA ARG A 434 23.03 -5.46 -0.88
C ARG A 434 23.63 -4.34 -1.72
N GLU A 435 24.42 -3.44 -1.12
CA GLU A 435 25.09 -2.39 -1.86
C GLU A 435 26.17 -2.96 -2.78
N ILE A 436 26.96 -3.93 -2.27
CA ILE A 436 27.97 -4.64 -3.05
C ILE A 436 27.29 -5.46 -4.14
N ALA A 437 26.19 -6.16 -3.84
CA ALA A 437 25.43 -6.93 -4.80
C ALA A 437 24.92 -6.10 -5.98
N ILE A 438 24.38 -4.89 -5.71
CA ILE A 438 23.95 -3.96 -6.76
C ILE A 438 25.14 -3.50 -7.61
N LYS A 439 26.25 -3.10 -6.98
CA LYS A 439 27.48 -2.68 -7.69
C LYS A 439 28.03 -3.82 -8.55
N LEU A 440 28.07 -5.05 -8.01
CA LEU A 440 28.46 -6.25 -8.75
C LEU A 440 27.59 -6.41 -10.00
N ALA A 441 26.27 -6.41 -9.85
CA ALA A 441 25.35 -6.58 -10.98
C ALA A 441 25.53 -5.50 -12.07
N LEU A 442 25.77 -4.25 -11.67
CA LEU A 442 26.01 -3.14 -12.59
C LEU A 442 27.36 -3.22 -13.32
N SER A 443 28.33 -3.99 -12.79
CA SER A 443 29.66 -4.16 -13.38
C SER A 443 29.88 -5.49 -14.11
N MET A 444 28.92 -6.40 -14.07
CA MET A 444 29.06 -7.77 -14.62
C MET A 444 29.20 -7.84 -16.15
N ILE A 445 28.78 -6.81 -16.87
CA ILE A 445 28.66 -6.85 -18.34
C ILE A 445 29.06 -5.48 -18.92
N ASP A 446 29.98 -5.50 -19.87
CA ASP A 446 30.45 -4.29 -20.58
C ASP A 446 29.55 -3.88 -21.75
N GLU A 447 28.67 -4.78 -22.19
CA GLU A 447 27.69 -4.55 -23.26
C GLU A 447 26.40 -3.93 -22.71
N LYS A 448 25.47 -3.58 -23.62
CA LYS A 448 24.11 -3.15 -23.21
C LYS A 448 23.40 -4.24 -22.41
N CYS A 449 22.99 -3.88 -21.19
CA CYS A 449 22.29 -4.77 -20.30
C CYS A 449 21.13 -4.09 -19.56
N ILE A 450 20.22 -4.92 -19.06
CA ILE A 450 19.13 -4.50 -18.17
C ILE A 450 19.39 -5.12 -16.80
N VAL A 451 19.43 -4.29 -15.74
CA VAL A 451 19.63 -4.74 -14.36
C VAL A 451 18.36 -4.47 -13.57
N LEU A 452 17.67 -5.54 -13.14
CA LEU A 452 16.54 -5.44 -12.24
C LEU A 452 17.02 -5.52 -10.79
N ILE A 453 16.69 -4.51 -9.98
CA ILE A 453 16.87 -4.52 -8.53
C ILE A 453 15.49 -4.66 -7.90
N ALA A 454 15.20 -5.86 -7.36
CA ALA A 454 13.88 -6.23 -6.87
C ALA A 454 13.80 -6.42 -5.36
N GLY A 455 12.63 -6.18 -4.79
CA GLY A 455 12.28 -6.46 -3.40
C GLY A 455 12.00 -5.23 -2.57
N LYS A 456 12.92 -4.29 -2.49
CA LYS A 456 12.83 -3.09 -1.62
C LYS A 456 12.15 -1.89 -2.27
N GLY A 457 12.36 -1.69 -3.57
CA GLY A 457 11.75 -0.57 -4.31
C GLY A 457 12.02 0.78 -3.62
N HIS A 458 10.96 1.40 -3.11
CA HIS A 458 10.99 2.72 -2.46
C HIS A 458 11.38 2.69 -0.97
N GLU A 459 11.70 1.53 -0.38
CA GLU A 459 12.14 1.48 1.02
C GLU A 459 13.48 2.21 1.21
N ASN A 460 13.51 3.12 2.19
CA ASN A 460 14.71 3.93 2.53
C ASN A 460 15.53 3.31 3.67
N TYR A 461 15.34 2.02 3.97
CA TYR A 461 16.02 1.35 5.07
C TYR A 461 16.19 -0.14 4.83
N GLN A 462 17.12 -0.74 5.56
CA GLN A 462 17.27 -2.18 5.72
C GLN A 462 17.16 -2.54 7.21
N ILE A 463 16.45 -3.63 7.53
CA ILE A 463 16.29 -4.12 8.91
C ILE A 463 17.19 -5.33 9.10
N ILE A 464 18.23 -5.18 9.93
CA ILE A 464 19.16 -6.25 10.32
C ILE A 464 19.05 -6.41 11.84
N LYS A 465 18.57 -7.56 12.30
CA LYS A 465 18.14 -7.78 13.68
C LYS A 465 17.13 -6.69 14.07
N SER A 466 17.32 -6.03 15.21
CA SER A 466 16.48 -4.93 15.69
C SER A 466 16.86 -3.54 15.12
N LYS A 467 17.93 -3.45 14.32
CA LYS A 467 18.45 -2.16 13.81
C LYS A 467 17.84 -1.83 12.46
N LYS A 468 17.34 -0.60 12.32
CA LYS A 468 16.92 -0.01 11.06
C LYS A 468 18.09 0.85 10.54
N ILE A 469 18.68 0.44 9.42
CA ILE A 469 19.84 1.08 8.79
C ILE A 469 19.33 1.80 7.54
N GLU A 470 19.76 3.05 7.31
CA GLU A 470 19.42 3.79 6.11
C GLU A 470 19.98 3.10 4.86
N PHE A 471 19.14 2.88 3.89
CA PHE A 471 19.50 2.20 2.63
C PHE A 471 18.43 2.43 1.56
N ASN A 472 18.85 2.79 0.34
CA ASN A 472 17.93 2.98 -0.78
C ASN A 472 18.52 2.44 -2.08
N ASP A 473 17.83 1.52 -2.73
CA ASP A 473 18.27 0.88 -3.98
C ASP A 473 18.55 1.90 -5.09
N SER A 474 17.64 2.86 -5.29
CA SER A 474 17.77 3.88 -6.36
C SER A 474 18.96 4.81 -6.13
N HIS A 475 19.27 5.16 -4.87
CA HIS A 475 20.44 5.95 -4.52
C HIS A 475 21.74 5.21 -4.86
N VAL A 476 21.83 3.92 -4.51
CA VAL A 476 23.00 3.09 -4.83
C VAL A 476 23.21 3.01 -6.34
N VAL A 477 22.14 2.79 -7.10
CA VAL A 477 22.19 2.73 -8.56
C VAL A 477 22.65 4.06 -9.15
N LYS A 478 22.03 5.19 -8.78
CA LYS A 478 22.39 6.52 -9.29
C LYS A 478 23.85 6.86 -9.00
N LYS A 479 24.29 6.62 -7.75
CA LYS A 479 25.69 6.83 -7.34
C LYS A 479 26.65 5.96 -8.16
N SER A 480 26.33 4.70 -8.38
CA SER A 480 27.19 3.78 -9.16
C SER A 480 27.26 4.16 -10.63
N LEU A 481 26.17 4.65 -11.22
CA LEU A 481 26.10 5.12 -12.61
C LEU A 481 26.55 6.58 -12.78
N LYS A 482 27.00 7.27 -11.71
CA LYS A 482 27.40 8.68 -11.70
C LYS A 482 26.30 9.63 -12.22
N ILE A 483 25.05 9.32 -11.89
CA ILE A 483 23.88 10.15 -12.19
C ILE A 483 23.56 10.97 -10.93
N ALA A 484 23.13 12.22 -11.09
CA ALA A 484 22.70 13.05 -9.96
C ALA A 484 21.57 12.36 -9.15
N VAL A 485 21.73 12.40 -7.84
CA VAL A 485 20.81 11.74 -6.88
C VAL A 485 19.58 12.60 -6.65
#